data_39dff4173f87dcedb3b92e91885d16af
#
_entry.id   39dff4173f87dcedb3b92e91885d16af
#
_cell.length_a   1.000
_cell.length_b   1.000
_cell.length_c   1.000
_cell.angle_alpha   90.00
_cell.angle_beta   90.00
_cell.angle_gamma   90.00
#
_symmetry.space_group_name_H-M   'P 1'
#
loop_
_entity.id
_entity.type
_entity.pdbx_description
1 polymer ?
#
loop_
_entity_poly.entity_id
_entity_poly.type
_entity_poly.pdbx_seq_one_letter_code
_entity_poly.pdbx_strand_id
1 'polypeptide(L)'
;MSAASDTARRGIMLVVSSPSGAGKTTLTRNLLAQEQNISLSISVTTRARRPSEIDGVHYHFIAMPEFTAMRDGGGLLEWAEVHGNCYGTPRKPVEAALAAGHDMLFDIDWQGTRQLYQAMRQDIVSVFVLPPSAAELKTRLERRAEDSADIIARRLRNAIEEIAHWTEYDHVLINDDLDRSFATLRQILADGRRKSAQRADLADFIAKLLTDLRRIAA
;
A
#
# COMPACT_ATOMS: atom_id res chain seq x y z
N MET A 1 -3.25 -38.57 -6.58
CA MET A 1 -2.73 -37.26 -6.16
C MET A 1 -2.85 -36.35 -7.39
N SER A 2 -3.91 -35.54 -7.41
CA SER A 2 -4.17 -34.61 -8.52
C SER A 2 -3.18 -33.45 -8.40
N ALA A 3 -2.41 -33.17 -9.44
CA ALA A 3 -1.62 -31.97 -9.55
C ALA A 3 -2.59 -30.77 -9.42
N ALA A 4 -2.47 -30.02 -8.35
CA ALA A 4 -3.14 -28.74 -8.24
C ALA A 4 -2.70 -27.92 -9.46
N SER A 5 -3.65 -27.48 -10.27
CA SER A 5 -3.38 -26.52 -11.34
C SER A 5 -2.84 -25.26 -10.64
N ASP A 6 -1.60 -24.92 -10.97
CA ASP A 6 -0.93 -23.71 -10.49
C ASP A 6 -1.59 -22.52 -11.21
N THR A 7 -2.84 -22.25 -10.86
CA THR A 7 -3.54 -21.05 -11.32
C THR A 7 -2.82 -19.90 -10.67
N ALA A 8 -2.04 -19.16 -11.44
CA ALA A 8 -1.27 -18.03 -10.96
C ALA A 8 -2.22 -17.04 -10.27
N ARG A 9 -2.13 -16.94 -8.93
CA ARG A 9 -2.94 -15.98 -8.17
C ARG A 9 -2.73 -14.57 -8.71
N ARG A 10 -3.75 -13.76 -8.66
CA ARG A 10 -3.58 -12.31 -8.82
C ARG A 10 -2.79 -11.77 -7.63
N GLY A 11 -1.84 -10.85 -7.88
CA GLY A 11 -1.13 -10.12 -6.83
C GLY A 11 -2.07 -9.30 -5.96
N ILE A 12 -1.58 -8.86 -4.81
CA ILE A 12 -2.33 -7.99 -3.89
C ILE A 12 -1.62 -6.64 -3.70
N MET A 13 -2.39 -5.64 -3.31
CA MET A 13 -1.91 -4.33 -2.87
C MET A 13 -1.85 -4.32 -1.34
N LEU A 14 -0.66 -4.40 -0.77
CA LEU A 14 -0.47 -4.21 0.67
C LEU A 14 -0.32 -2.72 0.96
N VAL A 15 -1.36 -2.11 1.50
CA VAL A 15 -1.37 -0.69 1.87
C VAL A 15 -1.02 -0.55 3.34
N VAL A 16 0.04 0.16 3.64
CA VAL A 16 0.47 0.42 5.03
C VAL A 16 0.44 1.91 5.29
N SER A 17 -0.36 2.32 6.27
CA SER A 17 -0.47 3.70 6.72
C SER A 17 -0.17 3.83 8.21
N SER A 18 0.21 5.00 8.63
CA SER A 18 0.50 5.28 10.05
C SER A 18 0.63 6.76 10.31
N PRO A 19 0.49 7.22 11.53
CA PRO A 19 0.99 8.53 11.91
C PRO A 19 2.52 8.57 11.80
N SER A 20 3.03 9.77 11.54
CA SER A 20 4.49 10.00 11.49
C SER A 20 5.13 9.58 12.81
N GLY A 21 6.18 8.77 12.76
CA GLY A 21 6.88 8.28 13.96
C GLY A 21 6.42 6.91 14.49
N ALA A 22 5.36 6.31 13.95
CA ALA A 22 4.89 4.99 14.38
C ALA A 22 5.81 3.81 13.98
N GLY A 23 6.79 4.03 13.09
CA GLY A 23 7.76 3.00 12.69
C GLY A 23 7.45 2.30 11.36
N LYS A 24 6.49 2.81 10.58
CA LYS A 24 6.09 2.28 9.27
C LYS A 24 7.28 2.01 8.35
N THR A 25 8.14 2.99 8.13
CA THR A 25 9.29 2.89 7.22
C THR A 25 10.24 1.75 7.57
N THR A 26 10.45 1.44 8.85
CA THR A 26 11.28 0.32 9.27
C THR A 26 10.60 -1.01 8.93
N LEU A 27 9.31 -1.14 9.23
CA LEU A 27 8.53 -2.34 8.92
C LEU A 27 8.46 -2.60 7.41
N THR A 28 8.17 -1.58 6.62
CA THR A 28 8.05 -1.71 5.16
C THR A 28 9.38 -2.01 4.48
N ARG A 29 10.49 -1.42 4.94
CA ARG A 29 11.84 -1.75 4.45
C ARG A 29 12.23 -3.18 4.77
N ASN A 30 11.98 -3.65 6.01
CA ASN A 30 12.25 -5.03 6.39
C ASN A 30 11.42 -6.00 5.55
N LEU A 31 10.16 -5.65 5.26
CA LEU A 31 9.29 -6.48 4.42
C LEU A 31 9.86 -6.61 3.00
N LEU A 32 10.19 -5.49 2.36
CA LEU A 32 10.77 -5.48 1.01
C LEU A 32 12.14 -6.19 0.93
N ALA A 33 12.91 -6.19 2.03
CA ALA A 33 14.21 -6.86 2.08
C ALA A 33 14.11 -8.38 2.26
N GLN A 34 13.04 -8.89 2.89
CA GLN A 34 12.93 -10.30 3.27
C GLN A 34 11.86 -11.07 2.49
N GLU A 35 10.83 -10.40 1.97
CA GLU A 35 9.77 -11.03 1.22
C GLU A 35 10.05 -11.02 -0.28
N GLN A 36 9.81 -12.16 -0.91
CA GLN A 36 9.89 -12.28 -2.37
C GLN A 36 8.54 -11.93 -3.02
N ASN A 37 8.61 -11.57 -4.28
CA ASN A 37 7.45 -11.31 -5.12
C ASN A 37 6.58 -10.13 -4.64
N ILE A 38 7.21 -9.13 -4.02
CA ILE A 38 6.60 -7.86 -3.64
C ILE A 38 7.58 -6.70 -3.94
N SER A 39 7.07 -5.60 -4.46
CA SER A 39 7.84 -4.39 -4.70
C SER A 39 7.11 -3.14 -4.21
N LEU A 40 7.87 -2.08 -3.96
CA LEU A 40 7.29 -0.79 -3.61
C LEU A 40 6.61 -0.18 -4.84
N SER A 41 5.41 0.35 -4.64
CA SER A 41 4.76 1.20 -5.64
C SER A 41 5.50 2.53 -5.76
N ILE A 42 5.99 2.85 -6.96
CA ILE A 42 6.73 4.08 -7.21
C ILE A 42 5.77 5.12 -7.78
N SER A 43 5.56 6.21 -7.03
CA SER A 43 4.67 7.30 -7.44
C SER A 43 5.32 8.21 -8.49
N VAL A 44 4.50 8.84 -9.32
CA VAL A 44 4.89 10.01 -10.11
C VAL A 44 4.85 11.26 -9.24
N THR A 45 5.70 12.26 -9.53
CA THR A 45 5.66 13.56 -8.87
C THR A 45 6.06 14.69 -9.81
N THR A 46 5.46 15.87 -9.60
CA THR A 46 5.83 17.10 -10.30
C THR A 46 6.93 17.89 -9.57
N ARG A 47 7.34 17.45 -8.38
CA ARG A 47 8.43 18.05 -7.64
C ARG A 47 9.76 17.83 -8.36
N ALA A 48 10.60 18.83 -8.35
CA ALA A 48 11.97 18.71 -8.85
C ALA A 48 12.75 17.62 -8.08
N ARG A 49 13.50 16.81 -8.82
CA ARG A 49 14.35 15.74 -8.27
C ARG A 49 15.46 16.33 -7.39
N ARG A 50 15.66 15.79 -6.21
CA ARG A 50 16.81 16.11 -5.35
C ARG A 50 18.07 15.39 -5.84
N PRO A 51 19.28 15.91 -5.53
CA PRO A 51 20.55 15.29 -6.00
C PRO A 51 20.73 13.82 -5.59
N SER A 52 20.23 13.43 -4.42
CA SER A 52 20.31 12.05 -3.90
C SER A 52 19.22 11.12 -4.42
N GLU A 53 18.25 11.59 -5.15
CA GLU A 53 17.13 10.79 -5.66
C GLU A 53 17.44 10.24 -7.05
N ILE A 54 16.91 9.06 -7.34
CA ILE A 54 17.05 8.36 -8.62
C ILE A 54 15.66 8.20 -9.21
N ASP A 55 15.49 8.65 -10.46
CA ASP A 55 14.26 8.47 -11.22
C ASP A 55 13.95 6.99 -11.43
N GLY A 56 12.67 6.63 -11.31
CA GLY A 56 12.22 5.24 -11.39
C GLY A 56 12.53 4.37 -10.17
N VAL A 57 13.24 4.92 -9.16
CA VAL A 57 13.53 4.23 -7.89
C VAL A 57 12.82 4.89 -6.71
N HIS A 58 12.94 6.21 -6.60
CA HIS A 58 12.30 6.96 -5.53
C HIS A 58 10.94 7.54 -5.98
N TYR A 59 10.92 8.10 -7.16
CA TYR A 59 9.76 8.63 -7.87
C TYR A 59 10.00 8.55 -9.37
N HIS A 60 8.92 8.65 -10.16
CA HIS A 60 8.99 9.08 -11.55
C HIS A 60 8.77 10.61 -11.57
N PHE A 61 9.80 11.37 -11.95
CA PHE A 61 9.74 12.83 -11.97
C PHE A 61 9.19 13.29 -13.32
N ILE A 62 7.97 13.84 -13.33
CA ILE A 62 7.25 14.24 -14.53
C ILE A 62 6.86 15.72 -14.49
N ALA A 63 6.56 16.30 -15.65
CA ALA A 63 6.08 17.67 -15.74
C ALA A 63 4.59 17.78 -15.38
N MET A 64 4.16 18.96 -14.91
CA MET A 64 2.75 19.21 -14.55
C MET A 64 1.76 18.88 -15.68
N PRO A 65 1.99 19.23 -16.97
CA PRO A 65 1.06 18.86 -18.03
C PRO A 65 0.88 17.35 -18.17
N GLU A 66 1.95 16.57 -18.01
CA GLU A 66 1.90 15.11 -18.05
C GLU A 66 1.11 14.54 -16.86
N PHE A 67 1.37 15.05 -15.66
CA PHE A 67 0.62 14.67 -14.46
C PHE A 67 -0.88 14.95 -14.64
N THR A 68 -1.23 16.15 -15.13
CA THR A 68 -2.62 16.56 -15.39
C THR A 68 -3.29 15.62 -16.40
N ALA A 69 -2.60 15.29 -17.48
CA ALA A 69 -3.11 14.34 -18.48
C ALA A 69 -3.34 12.94 -17.90
N MET A 70 -2.43 12.45 -17.04
CA MET A 70 -2.61 11.17 -16.32
C MET A 70 -3.80 11.22 -15.37
N ARG A 71 -3.92 12.28 -14.57
CA ARG A 71 -5.02 12.45 -13.61
C ARG A 71 -6.37 12.50 -14.31
N ASP A 72 -6.51 13.38 -15.29
CA ASP A 72 -7.79 13.62 -15.99
C ASP A 72 -8.19 12.44 -16.90
N GLY A 73 -7.19 11.69 -17.39
CA GLY A 73 -7.39 10.48 -18.17
C GLY A 73 -7.60 9.21 -17.34
N GLY A 74 -7.72 9.31 -16.00
CA GLY A 74 -7.90 8.14 -15.11
C GLY A 74 -6.66 7.23 -15.02
N GLY A 75 -5.49 7.73 -15.41
CA GLY A 75 -4.21 7.02 -15.39
C GLY A 75 -3.58 6.91 -14.00
N LEU A 76 -4.16 7.54 -12.98
CA LEU A 76 -3.74 7.45 -11.58
C LEU A 76 -4.75 6.66 -10.76
N LEU A 77 -4.26 5.86 -9.81
CA LEU A 77 -5.09 5.14 -8.82
C LEU A 77 -5.45 6.05 -7.65
N GLU A 78 -4.51 6.86 -7.22
CA GLU A 78 -4.65 7.92 -6.21
C GLU A 78 -3.74 9.08 -6.56
N TRP A 79 -4.06 10.26 -6.08
CA TRP A 79 -3.19 11.43 -6.18
C TRP A 79 -3.50 12.45 -5.09
N ALA A 80 -2.48 13.28 -4.77
CA ALA A 80 -2.60 14.38 -3.83
C ALA A 80 -1.70 15.54 -4.24
N GLU A 81 -2.06 16.75 -3.83
CA GLU A 81 -1.18 17.91 -3.85
C GLU A 81 -0.60 18.15 -2.45
N VAL A 82 0.71 18.21 -2.35
CA VAL A 82 1.44 18.43 -1.11
C VAL A 82 2.46 19.53 -1.32
N HIS A 83 2.31 20.65 -0.61
CA HIS A 83 3.19 21.83 -0.72
C HIS A 83 3.40 22.32 -2.15
N GLY A 84 2.32 22.39 -2.94
CA GLY A 84 2.34 22.89 -4.32
C GLY A 84 2.94 21.91 -5.35
N ASN A 85 3.20 20.67 -4.96
CA ASN A 85 3.62 19.60 -5.87
C ASN A 85 2.60 18.47 -5.87
N CYS A 86 2.39 17.86 -7.02
CA CYS A 86 1.51 16.74 -7.17
C CYS A 86 2.27 15.41 -7.02
N TYR A 87 1.60 14.45 -6.42
CA TYR A 87 2.05 13.07 -6.26
C TYR A 87 0.92 12.14 -6.66
N GLY A 88 1.22 11.00 -7.26
CA GLY A 88 0.17 10.04 -7.59
C GLY A 88 0.74 8.69 -7.99
N THR A 89 -0.08 7.66 -7.89
CA THR A 89 0.28 6.29 -8.23
C THR A 89 -0.21 5.93 -9.63
N PRO A 90 0.69 5.62 -10.59
CA PRO A 90 0.31 5.18 -11.93
C PRO A 90 -0.49 3.88 -11.90
N ARG A 91 -1.66 3.85 -12.55
CA ARG A 91 -2.57 2.69 -12.61
C ARG A 91 -1.96 1.51 -13.36
N LYS A 92 -1.48 1.74 -14.58
CA LYS A 92 -1.03 0.66 -15.49
C LYS A 92 0.06 -0.23 -14.91
N PRO A 93 1.16 0.30 -14.31
CA PRO A 93 2.20 -0.54 -13.72
C PRO A 93 1.68 -1.43 -12.58
N VAL A 94 0.79 -0.87 -11.75
CA VAL A 94 0.17 -1.63 -10.64
C VAL A 94 -0.70 -2.76 -11.18
N GLU A 95 -1.61 -2.47 -12.10
CA GLU A 95 -2.49 -3.47 -12.70
C GLU A 95 -1.70 -4.58 -13.40
N ALA A 96 -0.62 -4.24 -14.11
CA ALA A 96 0.25 -5.21 -14.77
C ALA A 96 0.98 -6.11 -13.75
N ALA A 97 1.51 -5.53 -12.66
CA ALA A 97 2.15 -6.30 -11.59
C ALA A 97 1.17 -7.28 -10.94
N LEU A 98 -0.02 -6.81 -10.58
CA LEU A 98 -1.05 -7.66 -9.98
C LEU A 98 -1.51 -8.77 -10.93
N ALA A 99 -1.69 -8.47 -12.21
CA ALA A 99 -2.05 -9.47 -13.23
C ALA A 99 -0.96 -10.54 -13.38
N ALA A 100 0.30 -10.19 -13.21
CA ALA A 100 1.44 -11.12 -13.21
C ALA A 100 1.60 -11.90 -11.89
N GLY A 101 0.70 -11.71 -10.91
CA GLY A 101 0.78 -12.38 -9.60
C GLY A 101 1.79 -11.72 -8.64
N HIS A 102 2.33 -10.55 -8.99
CA HIS A 102 3.29 -9.80 -8.18
C HIS A 102 2.57 -8.84 -7.23
N ASP A 103 2.97 -8.82 -5.97
CA ASP A 103 2.37 -7.95 -4.97
C ASP A 103 3.00 -6.55 -5.01
N MET A 104 2.21 -5.55 -4.63
CA MET A 104 2.66 -4.16 -4.56
C MET A 104 2.47 -3.61 -3.15
N LEU A 105 3.53 -3.05 -2.57
CA LEU A 105 3.49 -2.34 -1.29
C LEU A 105 3.25 -0.84 -1.51
N PHE A 106 2.31 -0.29 -0.78
CA PHE A 106 1.98 1.14 -0.78
C PHE A 106 2.27 1.73 0.59
N ASP A 107 3.16 2.71 0.63
CA ASP A 107 3.49 3.53 1.80
C ASP A 107 2.82 4.90 1.64
N ILE A 108 1.52 4.99 1.93
CA ILE A 108 0.68 6.15 1.71
C ILE A 108 -0.13 6.52 2.96
N ASP A 109 -0.72 7.70 2.95
CA ASP A 109 -1.60 8.16 4.02
C ASP A 109 -3.05 7.64 3.85
N TRP A 110 -3.92 8.02 4.79
CA TRP A 110 -5.32 7.63 4.78
C TRP A 110 -6.10 8.20 3.58
N GLN A 111 -5.74 9.39 3.08
CA GLN A 111 -6.41 10.02 1.95
C GLN A 111 -6.15 9.24 0.65
N GLY A 112 -4.88 8.86 0.41
CA GLY A 112 -4.51 7.99 -0.69
C GLY A 112 -5.14 6.60 -0.55
N THR A 113 -5.18 6.04 0.67
CA THR A 113 -5.83 4.75 0.93
C THR A 113 -7.31 4.77 0.55
N ARG A 114 -8.05 5.82 0.87
CA ARG A 114 -9.46 5.96 0.46
C ARG A 114 -9.65 5.98 -1.06
N GLN A 115 -8.76 6.67 -1.78
CA GLN A 115 -8.82 6.69 -3.25
C GLN A 115 -8.52 5.30 -3.83
N LEU A 116 -7.52 4.58 -3.28
CA LEU A 116 -7.24 3.20 -3.67
C LEU A 116 -8.45 2.28 -3.42
N TYR A 117 -9.16 2.45 -2.31
CA TYR A 117 -10.39 1.68 -2.03
C TYR A 117 -11.47 1.90 -3.08
N GLN A 118 -11.65 3.13 -3.55
CA GLN A 118 -12.59 3.42 -4.62
C GLN A 118 -12.16 2.79 -5.95
N ALA A 119 -10.86 2.73 -6.21
CA ALA A 119 -10.32 2.24 -7.46
C ALA A 119 -10.23 0.71 -7.54
N MET A 120 -9.74 0.03 -6.48
CA MET A 120 -9.32 -1.39 -6.54
C MET A 120 -9.53 -2.13 -5.20
N ARG A 121 -10.61 -1.89 -4.46
CA ARG A 121 -10.83 -2.44 -3.10
C ARG A 121 -10.60 -3.95 -2.97
N GLN A 122 -10.93 -4.70 -4.00
CA GLN A 122 -10.86 -6.16 -3.97
C GLN A 122 -9.43 -6.72 -3.95
N ASP A 123 -8.48 -5.93 -4.45
CA ASP A 123 -7.06 -6.30 -4.51
C ASP A 123 -6.28 -5.82 -3.25
N ILE A 124 -6.94 -5.07 -2.34
CA ILE A 124 -6.27 -4.40 -1.22
C ILE A 124 -6.35 -5.22 0.07
N VAL A 125 -5.21 -5.29 0.75
CA VAL A 125 -5.05 -5.64 2.16
C VAL A 125 -4.41 -4.44 2.84
N SER A 126 -5.12 -3.81 3.77
CA SER A 126 -4.67 -2.57 4.40
C SER A 126 -4.33 -2.75 5.87
N VAL A 127 -3.26 -2.10 6.29
CA VAL A 127 -2.73 -2.15 7.65
C VAL A 127 -2.50 -0.73 8.17
N PHE A 128 -3.10 -0.41 9.31
CA PHE A 128 -2.80 0.82 10.02
C PHE A 128 -1.83 0.55 11.18
N VAL A 129 -0.65 1.16 11.14
CA VAL A 129 0.39 0.96 12.17
C VAL A 129 0.27 2.05 13.23
N LEU A 130 0.08 1.65 14.48
CA LEU A 130 -0.02 2.53 15.64
C LEU A 130 1.26 2.48 16.48
N PRO A 131 1.67 3.60 17.11
CA PRO A 131 2.64 3.57 18.20
C PRO A 131 2.01 2.92 19.45
N PRO A 132 2.82 2.39 20.39
CA PRO A 132 2.29 1.77 21.60
C PRO A 132 1.68 2.80 22.59
N SER A 133 2.10 4.06 22.52
CA SER A 133 1.57 5.14 23.34
C SER A 133 1.87 6.51 22.73
N ALA A 134 1.15 7.53 23.20
CA ALA A 134 1.42 8.92 22.82
C ALA A 134 2.81 9.40 23.31
N ALA A 135 3.24 8.93 24.47
CA ALA A 135 4.56 9.25 25.03
C ALA A 135 5.69 8.67 24.12
N GLU A 136 5.56 7.42 23.70
CA GLU A 136 6.52 6.80 22.79
C GLU A 136 6.51 7.49 21.42
N LEU A 137 5.35 7.85 20.88
CA LEU A 137 5.26 8.60 19.63
C LEU A 137 6.02 9.92 19.72
N LYS A 138 5.81 10.68 20.80
CA LYS A 138 6.53 11.94 21.05
C LYS A 138 8.05 11.72 21.12
N THR A 139 8.49 10.72 21.87
CA THR A 139 9.92 10.36 21.99
C THR A 139 10.53 10.01 20.62
N ARG A 140 9.81 9.24 19.79
CA ARG A 140 10.28 8.88 18.44
C ARG A 140 10.35 10.06 17.50
N LEU A 141 9.46 11.03 17.62
CA LEU A 141 9.49 12.28 16.85
C LEU A 141 10.68 13.17 17.29
N GLU A 142 10.94 13.27 18.60
CA GLU A 142 12.06 14.03 19.16
C GLU A 142 13.43 13.44 18.78
N ARG A 143 13.56 12.11 18.72
CA ARG A 143 14.81 11.42 18.31
C ARG A 143 15.20 11.64 16.86
N ARG A 144 14.33 12.07 15.99
CA ARG A 144 14.65 12.43 14.59
C ARG A 144 15.38 13.76 14.44
N ALA A 145 15.83 14.33 15.55
CA ALA A 145 16.96 15.25 15.83
C ALA A 145 17.10 16.57 15.04
N GLU A 146 16.28 16.86 14.03
CA GLU A 146 16.36 18.10 13.25
C GLU A 146 15.10 18.96 13.33
N ASP A 147 14.08 18.49 14.05
CA ASP A 147 12.79 19.17 14.13
C ASP A 147 12.73 20.12 15.34
N SER A 148 12.34 21.37 15.12
CA SER A 148 12.01 22.31 16.21
C SER A 148 10.78 21.83 17.00
N ALA A 149 10.62 22.34 18.22
CA ALA A 149 9.45 22.05 19.06
C ALA A 149 8.11 22.30 18.33
N ASP A 150 8.04 23.34 17.50
CA ASP A 150 6.84 23.68 16.72
C ASP A 150 6.54 22.63 15.63
N ILE A 151 7.58 22.08 14.99
CA ILE A 151 7.42 21.00 14.01
C ILE A 151 6.92 19.74 14.70
N ILE A 152 7.47 19.38 15.86
CA ILE A 152 7.02 18.24 16.67
C ILE A 152 5.55 18.43 17.09
N ALA A 153 5.19 19.59 17.59
CA ALA A 153 3.82 19.90 17.98
C ALA A 153 2.84 19.78 16.80
N ARG A 154 3.23 20.24 15.61
CA ARG A 154 2.44 20.09 14.39
C ARG A 154 2.28 18.63 14.00
N ARG A 155 3.34 17.82 14.05
CA ARG A 155 3.28 16.38 13.75
C ARG A 155 2.39 15.62 14.72
N LEU A 156 2.41 15.99 16.01
CA LEU A 156 1.52 15.39 17.00
C LEU A 156 0.04 15.75 16.73
N ARG A 157 -0.25 16.98 16.30
CA ARG A 157 -1.61 17.36 15.88
C ARG A 157 -2.06 16.56 14.65
N ASN A 158 -1.21 16.44 13.64
CA ASN A 158 -1.51 15.62 12.46
C ASN A 158 -1.76 14.15 12.82
N ALA A 159 -0.97 13.60 13.78
CA ALA A 159 -1.16 12.22 14.24
C ALA A 159 -2.55 12.01 14.87
N ILE A 160 -3.17 13.01 15.50
CA ILE A 160 -4.54 12.91 16.03
C ILE A 160 -5.53 12.69 14.88
N GLU A 161 -5.42 13.46 13.80
CA GLU A 161 -6.26 13.28 12.60
C GLU A 161 -6.01 11.92 11.95
N GLU A 162 -4.74 11.57 11.70
CA GLU A 162 -4.37 10.33 11.03
C GLU A 162 -4.86 9.11 11.82
N ILE A 163 -4.71 9.10 13.16
CA ILE A 163 -5.15 7.98 14.01
C ILE A 163 -6.68 7.83 13.98
N ALA A 164 -7.46 8.90 13.85
CA ALA A 164 -8.92 8.82 13.80
C ALA A 164 -9.45 7.93 12.65
N HIS A 165 -8.64 7.68 11.62
CA HIS A 165 -8.99 6.86 10.46
C HIS A 165 -8.67 5.36 10.62
N TRP A 166 -8.19 4.90 11.77
CA TRP A 166 -7.80 3.50 11.99
C TRP A 166 -8.88 2.48 11.67
N THR A 167 -10.15 2.82 11.87
CA THR A 167 -11.30 1.95 11.61
C THR A 167 -11.56 1.67 10.13
N GLU A 168 -10.93 2.40 9.23
CA GLU A 168 -11.07 2.24 7.79
C GLU A 168 -10.18 1.12 7.22
N TYR A 169 -9.26 0.59 8.04
CA TYR A 169 -8.28 -0.42 7.64
C TYR A 169 -8.70 -1.84 8.00
N ASP A 170 -8.30 -2.79 7.18
CA ASP A 170 -8.59 -4.21 7.42
C ASP A 170 -7.90 -4.74 8.68
N HIS A 171 -6.71 -4.20 8.98
CA HIS A 171 -5.88 -4.61 10.10
C HIS A 171 -5.30 -3.40 10.83
N VAL A 172 -5.18 -3.51 12.15
CA VAL A 172 -4.47 -2.55 13.00
C VAL A 172 -3.31 -3.25 13.68
N LEU A 173 -2.12 -2.67 13.62
CA LEU A 173 -0.90 -3.22 14.18
C LEU A 173 -0.32 -2.21 15.18
N ILE A 174 -0.17 -2.60 16.45
CA ILE A 174 0.51 -1.78 17.47
C ILE A 174 1.99 -2.12 17.45
N ASN A 175 2.84 -1.15 17.06
CA ASN A 175 4.28 -1.31 16.93
C ASN A 175 5.00 -1.02 18.25
N ASP A 176 4.82 -1.91 19.21
CA ASP A 176 5.47 -1.89 20.52
C ASP A 176 6.80 -2.66 20.54
N ASP A 177 6.89 -3.72 19.76
CA ASP A 177 8.09 -4.52 19.51
C ASP A 177 8.26 -4.74 18.01
N LEU A 178 9.45 -4.43 17.49
CA LEU A 178 9.68 -4.45 16.04
C LEU A 178 9.59 -5.85 15.45
N ASP A 179 10.16 -6.86 16.10
CA ASP A 179 10.21 -8.22 15.56
C ASP A 179 8.81 -8.86 15.57
N ARG A 180 8.05 -8.67 16.64
CA ARG A 180 6.66 -9.12 16.74
C ARG A 180 5.78 -8.40 15.72
N SER A 181 5.92 -7.10 15.59
CA SER A 181 5.18 -6.29 14.61
C SER A 181 5.51 -6.70 13.18
N PHE A 182 6.77 -6.99 12.90
CA PHE A 182 7.21 -7.47 11.60
C PHE A 182 6.64 -8.86 11.29
N ALA A 183 6.69 -9.79 12.25
CA ALA A 183 6.09 -11.12 12.10
C ALA A 183 4.58 -11.03 11.83
N THR A 184 3.87 -10.13 12.52
CA THR A 184 2.44 -9.88 12.30
C THR A 184 2.18 -9.33 10.89
N LEU A 185 2.97 -8.37 10.43
CA LEU A 185 2.83 -7.79 9.08
C LEU A 185 3.05 -8.86 7.99
N ARG A 186 4.05 -9.74 8.17
CA ARG A 186 4.30 -10.88 7.27
C ARG A 186 3.12 -11.85 7.26
N GLN A 187 2.52 -12.14 8.40
CA GLN A 187 1.35 -13.01 8.49
C GLN A 187 0.15 -12.39 7.75
N ILE A 188 -0.10 -11.10 7.92
CA ILE A 188 -1.16 -10.38 7.19
C ILE A 188 -0.94 -10.49 5.67
N LEU A 189 0.28 -10.29 5.19
CA LEU A 189 0.62 -10.46 3.78
C LEU A 189 0.35 -11.89 3.29
N ALA A 190 0.79 -12.91 4.06
CA ALA A 190 0.60 -14.30 3.72
C ALA A 190 -0.90 -14.68 3.66
N ASP A 191 -1.72 -14.17 4.57
CA ASP A 191 -3.16 -14.37 4.59
C ASP A 191 -3.86 -13.70 3.42
N GLY A 192 -3.43 -12.50 3.04
CA GLY A 192 -3.90 -11.80 1.84
C GLY A 192 -3.59 -12.58 0.57
N ARG A 193 -2.37 -13.08 0.43
CA ARG A 193 -1.94 -13.96 -0.68
C ARG A 193 -2.82 -15.21 -0.77
N ARG A 194 -3.10 -15.85 0.36
CA ARG A 194 -3.95 -17.04 0.41
C ARG A 194 -5.40 -16.75 0.00
N LYS A 195 -5.98 -15.65 0.47
CA LYS A 195 -7.33 -15.22 0.07
C LYS A 195 -7.41 -14.93 -1.43
N SER A 196 -6.38 -14.31 -2.02
CA SER A 196 -6.32 -14.04 -3.45
C SER A 196 -6.26 -15.34 -4.27
N ALA A 197 -5.45 -16.32 -3.86
CA ALA A 197 -5.38 -17.63 -4.49
C ALA A 197 -6.72 -18.37 -4.44
N GLN A 198 -7.37 -18.42 -3.26
CA GLN A 198 -8.68 -19.05 -3.10
C GLN A 198 -9.77 -18.41 -3.97
N ARG A 199 -9.72 -17.10 -4.20
CA ARG A 199 -10.64 -16.41 -5.12
C ARG A 199 -10.43 -16.83 -6.57
N ALA A 200 -9.19 -16.97 -7.01
CA ALA A 200 -8.87 -17.41 -8.37
C ALA A 200 -9.37 -18.83 -8.62
N ASP A 201 -9.08 -19.76 -7.71
CA ASP A 201 -9.53 -21.15 -7.79
C ASP A 201 -11.07 -21.26 -7.82
N LEU A 202 -11.75 -20.47 -6.98
CA LEU A 202 -13.21 -20.46 -6.95
C LEU A 202 -13.82 -19.86 -8.22
N ALA A 203 -13.24 -18.82 -8.78
CA ALA A 203 -13.69 -18.21 -10.02
C ALA A 203 -13.60 -19.20 -11.19
N ASP A 204 -12.48 -19.93 -11.31
CA ASP A 204 -12.28 -20.95 -12.32
C ASP A 204 -13.26 -22.12 -12.15
N PHE A 205 -13.47 -22.56 -10.92
CA PHE A 205 -14.45 -23.61 -10.63
C PHE A 205 -15.87 -23.18 -11.04
N ILE A 206 -16.29 -21.96 -10.69
CA ILE A 206 -17.61 -21.45 -11.03
C ILE A 206 -17.76 -21.29 -12.55
N ALA A 207 -16.75 -20.77 -13.23
CA ALA A 207 -16.77 -20.61 -14.68
C ALA A 207 -16.97 -21.96 -15.39
N LYS A 208 -16.26 -23.00 -14.94
CA LYS A 208 -16.43 -24.37 -15.43
C LYS A 208 -17.83 -24.92 -15.14
N LEU A 209 -18.29 -24.78 -13.91
CA LEU A 209 -19.64 -25.22 -13.51
C LEU A 209 -20.72 -24.58 -14.35
N LEU A 210 -20.67 -23.27 -14.60
CA LEU A 210 -21.62 -22.56 -15.44
C LEU A 210 -21.60 -23.05 -16.90
N THR A 211 -20.41 -23.34 -17.41
CA THR A 211 -20.24 -23.89 -18.76
C THR A 211 -20.90 -25.27 -18.89
N ASP A 212 -20.67 -26.13 -17.89
CA ASP A 212 -21.24 -27.49 -17.86
C ASP A 212 -22.78 -27.44 -17.72
N LEU A 213 -23.32 -26.55 -16.86
CA LEU A 213 -24.76 -26.37 -16.70
C LEU A 213 -25.43 -25.88 -17.99
N ARG A 214 -24.82 -24.93 -18.70
CA ARG A 214 -25.35 -24.45 -19.98
C ARG A 214 -25.41 -25.58 -21.02
N ARG A 215 -24.43 -26.48 -21.04
CA ARG A 215 -24.41 -27.64 -21.95
C ARG A 215 -25.46 -28.70 -21.60
N ILE A 216 -25.78 -28.86 -20.30
CA ILE A 216 -26.81 -29.81 -19.83
C ILE A 216 -28.22 -29.27 -20.07
N ALA A 217 -28.41 -27.94 -20.00
CA ALA A 217 -29.67 -27.28 -20.14
C ALA A 217 -30.11 -26.97 -21.60
N ALA A 218 -29.18 -27.17 -22.56
CA ALA A 218 -29.44 -27.01 -24.00
C ALA A 218 -29.90 -28.32 -24.63
#